data_ac1c0fc90a6f6738dfcbf320ae380ce4
#
_entry.id   ac1c0fc90a6f6738dfcbf320ae380ce4
#
_cell.length_a   1.000
_cell.length_b   1.000
_cell.length_c   1.000
_cell.angle_alpha   90.00
_cell.angle_beta   90.00
_cell.angle_gamma   90.00
#
_symmetry.space_group_name_H-M   'P 1'
#
loop_
_entity.id
_entity.type
_entity.pdbx_description
1 polymer ?
#
loop_
_entity_poly.entity_id
_entity_poly.type
_entity_poly.pdbx_seq_one_letter_code
_entity_poly.pdbx_strand_id
1 'polypeptide(L)'
;MIKAKNLIKILEKNKINFFTGVPDSILKSLSSYLEKYSIKKHVIASNEGAAISIGIGYNLSTKKVPCVYLQNSGLSNAINPLISIASKDVYSIPLFLIIGWRGSPKKPDEPQHRAKGKITLNLLKLLKIDYCILRKENDLKKLKKLIIKSKKNKSITACLVEKDTLEPLKKREKNINRYILRSYFIKNFLNLIPNKCKIISTTGYTSRELMELRKNFNFNKGKDFYMVGGMGHSSSVGVGYALSSKKKVFCLDGDGSILMHLGALRTVGFLKNDNFKHIILNNNSHESVGGQLTNAAGIDFKKFRRIVPY
;
A
#
# COMPACT_ATOMS: atom_id res chain seq x y z
N MET A 1 -14.88 18.88 -6.22
CA MET A 1 -14.31 17.68 -5.55
C MET A 1 -15.43 16.90 -4.88
N ILE A 2 -15.27 15.60 -4.74
CA ILE A 2 -16.28 14.69 -4.16
C ILE A 2 -15.97 14.48 -2.67
N LYS A 3 -16.95 14.66 -1.80
CA LYS A 3 -16.83 14.31 -0.38
C LYS A 3 -16.77 12.79 -0.21
N ALA A 4 -15.80 12.27 0.53
CA ALA A 4 -15.69 10.84 0.83
C ALA A 4 -17.00 10.27 1.41
N LYS A 5 -17.68 11.03 2.28
CA LYS A 5 -19.01 10.69 2.83
C LYS A 5 -20.04 10.41 1.74
N ASN A 6 -20.06 11.20 0.65
CA ASN A 6 -21.03 11.04 -0.43
C ASN A 6 -20.78 9.73 -1.21
N LEU A 7 -19.49 9.44 -1.49
CA LEU A 7 -19.07 8.18 -2.12
C LEU A 7 -19.52 6.97 -1.26
N ILE A 8 -19.20 6.99 0.03
CA ILE A 8 -19.59 5.91 0.96
C ILE A 8 -21.12 5.76 1.04
N LYS A 9 -21.87 6.86 1.18
CA LYS A 9 -23.34 6.80 1.21
C LYS A 9 -23.94 6.12 -0.04
N ILE A 10 -23.35 6.31 -1.22
CA ILE A 10 -23.80 5.63 -2.44
C ILE A 10 -23.54 4.13 -2.34
N LEU A 11 -22.38 3.72 -1.83
CA LEU A 11 -22.06 2.31 -1.63
C LEU A 11 -23.04 1.66 -0.64
N GLU A 12 -23.25 2.29 0.51
CA GLU A 12 -24.17 1.80 1.57
C GLU A 12 -25.62 1.72 1.09
N LYS A 13 -26.13 2.75 0.40
CA LYS A 13 -27.46 2.73 -0.22
C LYS A 13 -27.63 1.58 -1.21
N ASN A 14 -26.52 1.15 -1.81
CA ASN A 14 -26.47 -0.03 -2.68
C ASN A 14 -26.04 -1.30 -1.92
N LYS A 15 -26.23 -1.38 -0.60
CA LYS A 15 -25.96 -2.55 0.24
C LYS A 15 -24.50 -3.06 0.18
N ILE A 16 -23.56 -2.18 -0.09
CA ILE A 16 -22.11 -2.42 0.09
C ILE A 16 -21.74 -1.83 1.44
N ASN A 17 -21.64 -2.67 2.47
CA ASN A 17 -21.49 -2.26 3.88
C ASN A 17 -20.21 -2.83 4.53
N PHE A 18 -19.37 -3.51 3.76
CA PHE A 18 -18.08 -4.01 4.22
C PHE A 18 -16.97 -3.48 3.31
N PHE A 19 -15.92 -3.00 3.93
CA PHE A 19 -14.80 -2.34 3.28
C PHE A 19 -13.50 -2.99 3.75
N THR A 20 -12.60 -3.27 2.83
CA THR A 20 -11.25 -3.69 3.15
C THR A 20 -10.28 -3.10 2.13
N GLY A 21 -9.01 -2.99 2.46
CA GLY A 21 -8.06 -2.44 1.50
C GLY A 21 -6.73 -2.06 2.12
N VAL A 22 -5.88 -1.49 1.27
CA VAL A 22 -4.60 -0.92 1.65
C VAL A 22 -4.68 0.60 1.49
N PRO A 23 -4.31 1.39 2.50
CA PRO A 23 -4.34 2.85 2.42
C PRO A 23 -3.53 3.38 1.24
N ASP A 24 -4.07 4.40 0.57
CA ASP A 24 -3.50 5.05 -0.60
C ASP A 24 -3.56 6.57 -0.51
N SER A 25 -2.59 7.23 -1.11
CA SER A 25 -2.47 8.69 -1.08
C SER A 25 -3.61 9.44 -1.79
N ILE A 26 -4.19 8.88 -2.87
CA ILE A 26 -5.36 9.45 -3.56
C ILE A 26 -6.63 9.21 -2.74
N LEU A 27 -6.75 8.04 -2.11
CA LEU A 27 -7.91 7.63 -1.33
C LEU A 27 -7.84 8.03 0.15
N LYS A 28 -6.93 8.93 0.51
CA LYS A 28 -6.69 9.39 1.89
C LYS A 28 -7.96 9.74 2.66
N SER A 29 -8.83 10.56 2.05
CA SER A 29 -10.08 10.99 2.68
C SER A 29 -11.10 9.85 2.80
N LEU A 30 -11.08 8.90 1.85
CA LEU A 30 -11.91 7.70 1.91
C LEU A 30 -11.47 6.80 3.07
N SER A 31 -10.20 6.41 3.12
CA SER A 31 -9.66 5.54 4.17
C SER A 31 -9.80 6.17 5.55
N SER A 32 -9.55 7.47 5.69
CA SER A 32 -9.76 8.18 6.95
C SER A 32 -11.23 8.26 7.38
N TYR A 33 -12.16 8.35 6.44
CA TYR A 33 -13.58 8.27 6.78
C TYR A 33 -13.94 6.87 7.29
N LEU A 34 -13.41 5.82 6.68
CA LEU A 34 -13.66 4.43 7.03
C LEU A 34 -13.05 4.01 8.37
N GLU A 35 -12.01 4.69 8.87
CA GLU A 35 -11.46 4.44 10.22
C GLU A 35 -12.49 4.61 11.35
N LYS A 36 -13.60 5.33 11.10
CA LYS A 36 -14.70 5.47 12.06
C LYS A 36 -15.57 4.23 12.19
N TYR A 37 -15.38 3.26 11.29
CA TYR A 37 -16.20 2.05 11.28
C TYR A 37 -15.57 0.99 12.20
N SER A 38 -16.42 0.15 12.76
CA SER A 38 -15.95 -1.00 13.54
C SER A 38 -15.18 -1.98 12.65
N ILE A 39 -14.32 -2.79 13.24
CA ILE A 39 -13.56 -3.83 12.54
C ILE A 39 -14.44 -4.84 11.80
N LYS A 40 -15.70 -5.01 12.22
CA LYS A 40 -16.68 -5.85 11.51
C LYS A 40 -17.13 -5.25 10.17
N LYS A 41 -16.90 -3.96 9.95
CA LYS A 41 -17.29 -3.24 8.72
C LYS A 41 -16.11 -2.74 7.91
N HIS A 42 -14.96 -2.51 8.55
CA HIS A 42 -13.77 -2.01 7.86
C HIS A 42 -12.50 -2.67 8.39
N VAL A 43 -11.72 -3.26 7.48
CA VAL A 43 -10.46 -3.94 7.77
C VAL A 43 -9.37 -3.38 6.87
N ILE A 44 -8.29 -2.85 7.46
CA ILE A 44 -7.06 -2.52 6.74
C ILE A 44 -6.28 -3.82 6.59
N ALA A 45 -5.98 -4.20 5.35
CA ALA A 45 -5.22 -5.40 5.04
C ALA A 45 -3.71 -5.11 4.96
N SER A 46 -2.88 -6.11 5.19
CA SER A 46 -1.43 -5.99 5.09
C SER A 46 -0.94 -5.76 3.66
N ASN A 47 -1.63 -6.34 2.68
CA ASN A 47 -1.37 -6.15 1.24
C ASN A 47 -2.66 -6.31 0.42
N GLU A 48 -2.59 -6.00 -0.86
CA GLU A 48 -3.77 -5.96 -1.74
C GLU A 48 -4.32 -7.36 -2.04
N GLY A 49 -3.48 -8.39 -2.14
CA GLY A 49 -3.91 -9.78 -2.28
C GLY A 49 -4.72 -10.25 -1.07
N ALA A 50 -4.27 -9.92 0.13
CA ALA A 50 -4.99 -10.18 1.37
C ALA A 50 -6.32 -9.42 1.40
N ALA A 51 -6.35 -8.15 0.98
CA ALA A 51 -7.56 -7.36 0.90
C ALA A 51 -8.62 -8.01 -0.02
N ILE A 52 -8.22 -8.45 -1.22
CA ILE A 52 -9.11 -9.17 -2.13
C ILE A 52 -9.64 -10.46 -1.48
N SER A 53 -8.75 -11.23 -0.84
CA SER A 53 -9.11 -12.50 -0.20
C SER A 53 -10.08 -12.32 0.98
N ILE A 54 -9.91 -11.28 1.80
CA ILE A 54 -10.86 -10.90 2.86
C ILE A 54 -12.22 -10.56 2.24
N GLY A 55 -12.23 -9.79 1.15
CA GLY A 55 -13.46 -9.47 0.41
C GLY A 55 -14.15 -10.73 -0.13
N ILE A 56 -13.41 -11.67 -0.71
CA ILE A 56 -13.92 -12.97 -1.15
C ILE A 56 -14.57 -13.72 0.01
N GLY A 57 -13.89 -13.85 1.15
CA GLY A 57 -14.41 -14.51 2.34
C GLY A 57 -15.71 -13.87 2.86
N TYR A 58 -15.77 -12.53 2.88
CA TYR A 58 -16.99 -11.81 3.22
C TYR A 58 -18.16 -12.14 2.27
N ASN A 59 -17.90 -12.18 0.95
CA ASN A 59 -18.94 -12.54 -0.02
C ASN A 59 -19.41 -13.98 0.15
N LEU A 60 -18.48 -14.91 0.37
CA LEU A 60 -18.81 -16.33 0.58
C LEU A 60 -19.77 -16.53 1.76
N SER A 61 -19.55 -15.83 2.87
CA SER A 61 -20.36 -15.95 4.07
C SER A 61 -21.68 -15.20 4.00
N THR A 62 -21.71 -14.01 3.39
CA THR A 62 -22.89 -13.11 3.43
C THR A 62 -23.65 -13.01 2.13
N LYS A 63 -23.09 -13.49 1.02
CA LYS A 63 -23.57 -13.28 -0.37
C LYS A 63 -23.69 -11.81 -0.78
N LYS A 64 -23.14 -10.89 0.01
CA LYS A 64 -23.11 -9.44 -0.28
C LYS A 64 -21.82 -9.06 -0.98
N VAL A 65 -21.86 -8.02 -1.82
CA VAL A 65 -20.68 -7.47 -2.50
C VAL A 65 -19.88 -6.62 -1.52
N PRO A 66 -18.60 -6.92 -1.26
CA PRO A 66 -17.72 -6.04 -0.50
C PRO A 66 -17.13 -4.95 -1.38
N CYS A 67 -16.63 -3.89 -0.76
CA CYS A 67 -15.78 -2.90 -1.38
C CYS A 67 -14.33 -3.14 -1.00
N VAL A 68 -13.44 -3.28 -1.99
CA VAL A 68 -11.99 -3.36 -1.78
C VAL A 68 -11.33 -2.12 -2.36
N TYR A 69 -10.57 -1.39 -1.54
CA TYR A 69 -9.87 -0.18 -1.99
C TYR A 69 -8.35 -0.39 -1.99
N LEU A 70 -7.69 0.16 -3.02
CA LEU A 70 -6.24 0.03 -3.21
C LEU A 70 -5.71 1.11 -4.17
N GLN A 71 -4.40 1.28 -4.21
CA GLN A 71 -3.75 2.06 -5.27
C GLN A 71 -3.59 1.20 -6.53
N ASN A 72 -3.61 1.80 -7.71
CA ASN A 72 -3.37 1.07 -8.96
C ASN A 72 -2.00 0.34 -9.00
N SER A 73 -1.02 0.80 -8.23
CA SER A 73 0.26 0.08 -8.08
C SER A 73 0.11 -1.27 -7.40
N GLY A 74 -0.89 -1.42 -6.53
CA GLY A 74 -1.17 -2.66 -5.82
C GLY A 74 -2.00 -3.67 -6.61
N LEU A 75 -2.52 -3.30 -7.80
CA LEU A 75 -3.23 -4.25 -8.65
C LEU A 75 -2.38 -5.48 -8.97
N SER A 76 -1.06 -5.33 -9.14
CA SER A 76 -0.17 -6.46 -9.39
C SER A 76 -0.19 -7.50 -8.26
N ASN A 77 -0.27 -7.08 -7.01
CA ASN A 77 -0.41 -7.98 -5.85
C ASN A 77 -1.79 -8.63 -5.76
N ALA A 78 -2.80 -8.01 -6.38
CA ALA A 78 -4.18 -8.47 -6.37
C ALA A 78 -4.53 -9.41 -7.54
N ILE A 79 -3.71 -9.49 -8.59
CA ILE A 79 -4.02 -10.24 -9.82
C ILE A 79 -4.34 -11.70 -9.51
N ASN A 80 -3.49 -12.38 -8.74
CA ASN A 80 -3.66 -13.80 -8.48
C ASN A 80 -5.04 -14.11 -7.83
N PRO A 81 -5.42 -13.55 -6.68
CA PRO A 81 -6.74 -13.85 -6.10
C PRO A 81 -7.91 -13.34 -6.96
N LEU A 82 -7.74 -12.27 -7.75
CA LEU A 82 -8.78 -11.83 -8.69
C LEU A 82 -9.04 -12.84 -9.79
N ILE A 83 -7.98 -13.40 -10.41
CA ILE A 83 -8.09 -14.34 -11.54
C ILE A 83 -8.39 -15.75 -11.03
N SER A 84 -7.62 -16.23 -10.06
CA SER A 84 -7.61 -17.64 -9.68
C SER A 84 -8.74 -18.01 -8.70
N ILE A 85 -9.45 -17.00 -8.13
CA ILE A 85 -10.55 -17.24 -7.22
C ILE A 85 -11.81 -16.50 -7.67
N ALA A 86 -11.75 -15.15 -7.78
CA ALA A 86 -12.96 -14.34 -7.93
C ALA A 86 -13.49 -14.22 -9.37
N SER A 87 -12.70 -14.56 -10.39
CA SER A 87 -13.09 -14.41 -11.80
C SER A 87 -14.33 -15.20 -12.15
N LYS A 88 -14.97 -14.83 -13.26
CA LYS A 88 -16.12 -15.56 -13.80
C LYS A 88 -15.77 -16.99 -14.23
N ASP A 89 -14.56 -17.20 -14.65
CA ASP A 89 -14.08 -18.48 -15.15
C ASP A 89 -13.80 -19.47 -14.00
N VAL A 90 -13.86 -19.02 -12.72
CA VAL A 90 -13.64 -19.85 -11.53
C VAL A 90 -14.88 -19.87 -10.62
N TYR A 91 -15.06 -18.88 -9.73
CA TYR A 91 -16.17 -18.90 -8.77
C TYR A 91 -17.19 -17.77 -8.95
N SER A 92 -16.97 -16.85 -9.88
CA SER A 92 -17.85 -15.71 -10.14
C SER A 92 -18.20 -14.91 -8.88
N ILE A 93 -17.19 -14.55 -8.08
CA ILE A 93 -17.37 -13.82 -6.82
C ILE A 93 -17.39 -12.32 -7.10
N PRO A 94 -18.53 -11.63 -6.86
CA PRO A 94 -18.61 -10.20 -7.13
C PRO A 94 -17.84 -9.39 -6.10
N LEU A 95 -16.98 -8.50 -6.59
CA LEU A 95 -16.22 -7.54 -5.80
C LEU A 95 -16.39 -6.15 -6.41
N PHE A 96 -16.47 -5.12 -5.59
CA PHE A 96 -16.44 -3.74 -6.03
C PHE A 96 -15.09 -3.10 -5.64
N LEU A 97 -14.26 -2.76 -6.62
CA LEU A 97 -12.94 -2.19 -6.39
C LEU A 97 -13.01 -0.65 -6.44
N ILE A 98 -12.37 0.04 -5.49
CA ILE A 98 -12.07 1.48 -5.58
C ILE A 98 -10.56 1.61 -5.72
N ILE A 99 -10.11 2.14 -6.85
CA ILE A 99 -8.71 2.18 -7.20
C ILE A 99 -8.24 3.63 -7.29
N GLY A 100 -7.34 4.03 -6.41
CA GLY A 100 -6.63 5.31 -6.53
C GLY A 100 -5.72 5.27 -7.75
N TRP A 101 -6.00 6.09 -8.77
CA TRP A 101 -5.28 6.04 -10.04
C TRP A 101 -4.13 7.03 -10.07
N ARG A 102 -2.97 6.63 -9.57
CA ARG A 102 -1.71 7.36 -9.71
C ARG A 102 -1.19 7.25 -11.13
N GLY A 103 -0.58 8.34 -11.62
CA GLY A 103 -0.02 8.40 -12.96
C GLY A 103 -1.07 8.36 -14.08
N SER A 104 -2.30 8.81 -13.83
CA SER A 104 -3.30 8.93 -14.90
C SER A 104 -2.80 9.88 -15.99
N PRO A 105 -3.04 9.60 -17.28
CA PRO A 105 -2.45 10.38 -18.38
C PRO A 105 -2.76 11.89 -18.36
N LYS A 106 -3.84 12.29 -17.67
CA LYS A 106 -4.31 13.67 -17.60
C LYS A 106 -3.76 14.47 -16.42
N LYS A 107 -2.97 13.83 -15.54
CA LYS A 107 -2.47 14.47 -14.32
C LYS A 107 -0.96 14.22 -14.17
N PRO A 108 -0.17 15.28 -13.87
CA PRO A 108 1.24 15.09 -13.59
C PRO A 108 1.42 14.24 -12.31
N ASP A 109 2.38 13.33 -12.37
CA ASP A 109 2.70 12.46 -11.23
C ASP A 109 4.19 12.09 -11.24
N GLU A 110 4.66 11.52 -10.15
CA GLU A 110 6.04 11.08 -9.97
C GLU A 110 6.42 9.96 -10.96
N PRO A 111 7.69 9.87 -11.39
CA PRO A 111 8.13 8.95 -12.45
C PRO A 111 7.68 7.50 -12.28
N GLN A 112 7.76 6.96 -11.05
CA GLN A 112 7.37 5.58 -10.72
C GLN A 112 5.89 5.30 -10.94
N HIS A 113 5.05 6.34 -10.95
CA HIS A 113 3.61 6.20 -11.18
C HIS A 113 3.22 6.29 -12.65
N ARG A 114 4.04 6.92 -13.50
CA ARG A 114 3.73 7.15 -14.92
C ARG A 114 3.49 5.84 -15.69
N ALA A 115 4.41 4.88 -15.59
CA ALA A 115 4.26 3.60 -16.27
C ALA A 115 3.01 2.85 -15.77
N LYS A 116 2.82 2.75 -14.45
CA LYS A 116 1.67 2.08 -13.85
C LYS A 116 0.35 2.75 -14.23
N GLY A 117 0.32 4.08 -14.28
CA GLY A 117 -0.84 4.85 -14.72
C GLY A 117 -1.28 4.51 -16.14
N LYS A 118 -0.32 4.43 -17.07
CA LYS A 118 -0.57 4.09 -18.47
C LYS A 118 -1.14 2.68 -18.67
N ILE A 119 -0.62 1.69 -17.94
CA ILE A 119 -1.05 0.29 -18.10
C ILE A 119 -2.35 -0.04 -17.36
N THR A 120 -2.78 0.77 -16.38
CA THR A 120 -3.91 0.45 -15.49
C THR A 120 -5.20 0.09 -16.24
N LEU A 121 -5.59 0.88 -17.24
CA LEU A 121 -6.83 0.63 -18.00
C LEU A 121 -6.72 -0.65 -18.85
N ASN A 122 -5.56 -0.87 -19.47
CA ASN A 122 -5.32 -2.09 -20.25
C ASN A 122 -5.32 -3.34 -19.34
N LEU A 123 -4.75 -3.23 -18.15
CA LEU A 123 -4.78 -4.31 -17.18
C LEU A 123 -6.21 -4.67 -16.78
N LEU A 124 -7.06 -3.67 -16.47
CA LEU A 124 -8.47 -3.92 -16.15
C LEU A 124 -9.21 -4.56 -17.32
N LYS A 125 -8.93 -4.15 -18.56
CA LYS A 125 -9.49 -4.78 -19.76
C LYS A 125 -9.06 -6.23 -19.91
N LEU A 126 -7.77 -6.53 -19.74
CA LEU A 126 -7.24 -7.92 -19.79
C LEU A 126 -7.89 -8.80 -18.72
N LEU A 127 -8.13 -8.26 -17.53
CA LEU A 127 -8.81 -8.95 -16.44
C LEU A 127 -10.34 -9.03 -16.64
N LYS A 128 -10.87 -8.53 -17.74
CA LYS A 128 -12.32 -8.46 -18.04
C LYS A 128 -13.11 -7.75 -16.94
N ILE A 129 -12.49 -6.75 -16.29
CA ILE A 129 -13.09 -5.95 -15.21
C ILE A 129 -13.71 -4.69 -15.80
N ASP A 130 -15.02 -4.58 -15.73
CA ASP A 130 -15.72 -3.36 -16.11
C ASP A 130 -15.39 -2.23 -15.14
N TYR A 131 -15.18 -1.02 -15.66
CA TYR A 131 -14.78 0.10 -14.80
C TYR A 131 -15.46 1.43 -15.19
N CYS A 132 -15.49 2.35 -14.22
CA CYS A 132 -15.76 3.75 -14.44
C CYS A 132 -14.64 4.61 -13.84
N ILE A 133 -14.56 5.85 -14.30
CA ILE A 133 -13.58 6.83 -13.79
C ILE A 133 -14.34 7.95 -13.11
N LEU A 134 -13.96 8.26 -11.86
CA LEU A 134 -14.46 9.41 -11.11
C LEU A 134 -13.49 10.57 -11.24
N ARG A 135 -14.02 11.72 -11.67
CA ARG A 135 -13.35 13.03 -11.75
C ARG A 135 -14.14 14.13 -11.07
N LYS A 136 -15.47 14.02 -11.11
CA LYS A 136 -16.43 15.04 -10.61
C LYS A 136 -17.70 14.40 -10.06
N GLU A 137 -18.50 15.16 -9.34
CA GLU A 137 -19.72 14.71 -8.66
C GLU A 137 -20.70 13.99 -9.61
N ASN A 138 -20.86 14.49 -10.85
CA ASN A 138 -21.75 13.88 -11.84
C ASN A 138 -21.34 12.43 -12.22
N ASP A 139 -20.09 12.05 -12.02
CA ASP A 139 -19.66 10.68 -12.32
C ASP A 139 -20.17 9.65 -11.29
N LEU A 140 -20.67 10.10 -10.14
CA LEU A 140 -21.31 9.24 -9.14
C LEU A 140 -22.52 8.45 -9.69
N LYS A 141 -23.19 8.97 -10.73
CA LYS A 141 -24.25 8.24 -11.43
C LYS A 141 -23.72 6.98 -12.14
N LYS A 142 -22.50 7.05 -12.70
CA LYS A 142 -21.84 5.90 -13.35
C LYS A 142 -21.48 4.82 -12.32
N LEU A 143 -21.07 5.24 -11.12
CA LEU A 143 -20.75 4.35 -10.01
C LEU A 143 -21.97 3.46 -9.65
N LYS A 144 -23.17 4.06 -9.49
CA LYS A 144 -24.39 3.31 -9.17
C LYS A 144 -24.70 2.25 -10.24
N LYS A 145 -24.61 2.62 -11.53
CA LYS A 145 -24.82 1.67 -12.64
C LYS A 145 -23.83 0.50 -12.57
N LEU A 146 -22.57 0.78 -12.26
CA LEU A 146 -21.51 -0.24 -12.19
C LEU A 146 -21.73 -1.19 -11.01
N ILE A 147 -22.16 -0.70 -9.85
CA ILE A 147 -22.49 -1.53 -8.69
C ILE A 147 -23.67 -2.49 -9.02
N ILE A 148 -24.70 -1.98 -9.68
CA ILE A 148 -25.85 -2.81 -10.11
C ILE A 148 -25.37 -3.91 -11.07
N LYS A 149 -24.51 -3.56 -12.05
CA LYS A 149 -23.90 -4.52 -12.98
C LYS A 149 -23.13 -5.62 -12.26
N SER A 150 -22.28 -5.24 -11.28
CA SER A 150 -21.50 -6.18 -10.46
C SER A 150 -22.41 -7.23 -9.79
N LYS A 151 -23.50 -6.78 -9.18
CA LYS A 151 -24.44 -7.66 -8.49
C LYS A 151 -25.19 -8.59 -9.45
N LYS A 152 -25.75 -8.01 -10.54
CA LYS A 152 -26.51 -8.75 -11.53
C LYS A 152 -25.68 -9.84 -12.20
N ASN A 153 -24.47 -9.48 -12.60
CA ASN A 153 -23.58 -10.36 -13.37
C ASN A 153 -22.62 -11.18 -12.50
N LYS A 154 -22.74 -11.10 -11.16
CA LYS A 154 -21.78 -11.73 -10.22
C LYS A 154 -20.33 -11.52 -10.68
N SER A 155 -19.95 -10.27 -10.94
CA SER A 155 -18.64 -9.94 -11.54
C SER A 155 -17.89 -8.91 -10.73
N ILE A 156 -16.58 -8.92 -10.89
CA ILE A 156 -15.68 -7.88 -10.38
C ILE A 156 -15.90 -6.62 -11.20
N THR A 157 -16.03 -5.48 -10.53
CA THR A 157 -16.09 -4.16 -11.18
C THR A 157 -15.21 -3.16 -10.45
N ALA A 158 -14.73 -2.13 -11.14
CA ALA A 158 -13.79 -1.17 -10.58
C ALA A 158 -14.21 0.29 -10.80
N CYS A 159 -13.95 1.12 -9.81
CA CYS A 159 -14.06 2.57 -9.88
C CYS A 159 -12.67 3.18 -9.72
N LEU A 160 -12.15 3.81 -10.77
CA LEU A 160 -10.89 4.54 -10.73
C LEU A 160 -11.13 5.96 -10.23
N VAL A 161 -10.36 6.37 -9.23
CA VAL A 161 -10.41 7.72 -8.66
C VAL A 161 -9.14 8.45 -9.08
N GLU A 162 -9.26 9.51 -9.89
CA GLU A 162 -8.12 10.33 -10.28
C GLU A 162 -7.63 11.22 -9.13
N LYS A 163 -6.39 11.68 -9.25
CA LYS A 163 -5.81 12.66 -8.31
C LYS A 163 -6.69 13.92 -8.25
N ASP A 164 -6.85 14.49 -7.07
CA ASP A 164 -7.65 15.69 -6.77
C ASP A 164 -9.18 15.53 -6.99
N THR A 165 -9.67 14.30 -7.10
CA THR A 165 -11.10 14.01 -7.22
C THR A 165 -11.82 14.08 -5.88
N LEU A 166 -11.22 13.52 -4.83
CA LEU A 166 -11.77 13.56 -3.48
C LEU A 166 -11.32 14.83 -2.75
N GLU A 167 -12.20 15.37 -1.91
CA GLU A 167 -11.85 16.50 -1.04
C GLU A 167 -10.68 16.12 -0.12
N PRO A 168 -9.69 17.03 0.07
CA PRO A 168 -8.58 16.76 0.95
C PRO A 168 -9.04 16.63 2.41
N LEU A 169 -8.31 15.83 3.19
CA LEU A 169 -8.49 15.80 4.62
C LEU A 169 -8.12 17.15 5.25
N LYS A 170 -8.91 17.61 6.21
CA LYS A 170 -8.45 18.62 7.15
C LYS A 170 -7.22 18.09 7.87
N LYS A 171 -6.18 18.93 8.05
CA LYS A 171 -4.96 18.54 8.78
C LYS A 171 -5.34 17.97 10.13
N ARG A 172 -4.97 16.72 10.40
CA ARG A 172 -4.98 16.19 11.79
C ARG A 172 -3.82 16.84 12.53
N GLU A 173 -4.06 17.31 13.74
CA GLU A 173 -2.97 17.65 14.65
C GLU A 173 -2.11 16.41 14.84
N LYS A 174 -0.81 16.55 14.60
CA LYS A 174 0.14 15.48 14.87
C LYS A 174 0.27 15.42 16.39
N ASN A 175 -0.20 14.35 17.00
CA ASN A 175 0.26 14.00 18.33
C ASN A 175 1.77 13.79 18.24
N ILE A 176 2.53 14.71 18.82
CA ILE A 176 3.99 14.60 18.99
C ILE A 176 4.19 13.52 20.04
N ASN A 177 4.28 12.29 19.60
CA ASN A 177 4.49 11.15 20.47
C ASN A 177 5.95 11.10 20.93
N ARG A 178 6.19 10.50 22.10
CA ARG A 178 7.47 10.27 22.80
C ARG A 178 8.50 9.41 22.03
N TYR A 179 8.38 9.31 20.72
CA TYR A 179 9.28 8.50 19.89
C TYR A 179 10.40 9.32 19.27
N ILE A 180 11.53 8.70 19.05
CA ILE A 180 12.64 9.29 18.31
C ILE A 180 12.19 9.61 16.89
N LEU A 181 12.41 10.86 16.46
CA LEU A 181 12.13 11.24 15.07
C LEU A 181 12.98 10.40 14.10
N ARG A 182 12.37 9.94 13.02
CA ARG A 182 13.06 9.13 12.00
C ARG A 182 14.29 9.85 11.43
N SER A 183 14.17 11.13 11.11
CA SER A 183 15.28 11.96 10.63
C SER A 183 16.44 12.05 11.64
N TYR A 184 16.14 12.18 12.92
CA TYR A 184 17.14 12.17 13.98
C TYR A 184 17.84 10.80 14.07
N PHE A 185 17.08 9.72 14.03
CA PHE A 185 17.64 8.37 14.00
C PHE A 185 18.55 8.17 12.78
N ILE A 186 18.09 8.51 11.56
CA ILE A 186 18.86 8.34 10.32
C ILE A 186 20.14 9.17 10.38
N LYS A 187 20.11 10.42 10.87
CA LYS A 187 21.28 11.26 11.03
C LYS A 187 22.35 10.60 11.91
N ASN A 188 21.97 10.14 13.10
CA ASN A 188 22.89 9.47 14.02
C ASN A 188 23.39 8.13 13.45
N PHE A 189 22.51 7.36 12.80
CA PHE A 189 22.88 6.13 12.12
C PHE A 189 23.95 6.36 11.04
N LEU A 190 23.84 7.41 10.23
CA LEU A 190 24.82 7.77 9.21
C LEU A 190 26.22 8.09 9.79
N ASN A 191 26.29 8.60 11.02
CA ASN A 191 27.56 8.83 11.71
C ASN A 191 28.23 7.53 12.19
N LEU A 192 27.45 6.48 12.45
CA LEU A 192 27.94 5.23 13.04
C LEU A 192 28.33 4.16 12.00
N ILE A 193 27.86 4.28 10.76
CA ILE A 193 28.10 3.27 9.72
C ILE A 193 29.36 3.55 8.93
N PRO A 194 30.02 2.52 8.36
CA PRO A 194 31.17 2.71 7.50
C PRO A 194 30.86 3.53 6.25
N ASN A 195 31.78 4.41 5.84
CA ASN A 195 31.61 5.27 4.67
C ASN A 195 31.40 4.52 3.34
N LYS A 196 31.92 3.29 3.23
CA LYS A 196 31.83 2.46 2.01
C LYS A 196 30.70 1.42 2.06
N CYS A 197 29.72 1.56 2.96
CA CYS A 197 28.56 0.67 3.02
C CYS A 197 27.54 0.97 1.91
N LYS A 198 26.56 0.06 1.74
CA LYS A 198 25.40 0.23 0.87
C LYS A 198 24.15 0.36 1.73
N ILE A 199 23.37 1.42 1.53
CA ILE A 199 22.05 1.53 2.13
C ILE A 199 20.99 1.27 1.06
N ILE A 200 20.00 0.46 1.40
CA ILE A 200 18.78 0.25 0.62
C ILE A 200 17.63 0.70 1.49
N SER A 201 16.90 1.71 1.07
CA SER A 201 15.82 2.30 1.87
C SER A 201 14.47 2.06 1.22
N THR A 202 13.48 1.72 2.05
CA THR A 202 12.10 1.50 1.62
C THR A 202 11.48 2.79 1.05
N THR A 203 10.41 2.65 0.29
CA THR A 203 9.68 3.77 -0.30
C THR A 203 9.07 4.71 0.75
N GLY A 204 8.77 5.93 0.35
CA GLY A 204 8.12 6.93 1.20
C GLY A 204 9.08 7.86 1.91
N TYR A 205 8.75 8.27 3.14
CA TYR A 205 9.54 9.27 3.86
C TYR A 205 10.94 8.78 4.26
N THR A 206 11.14 7.49 4.49
CA THR A 206 12.46 6.94 4.82
C THR A 206 13.49 7.24 3.73
N SER A 207 13.16 6.98 2.46
CA SER A 207 14.03 7.30 1.33
C SER A 207 14.23 8.80 1.15
N ARG A 208 13.18 9.60 1.32
CA ARG A 208 13.25 11.06 1.14
C ARG A 208 14.12 11.71 2.21
N GLU A 209 13.92 11.36 3.47
CA GLU A 209 14.71 11.91 4.59
C GLU A 209 16.18 11.45 4.52
N LEU A 210 16.44 10.19 4.15
CA LEU A 210 17.80 9.71 3.92
C LEU A 210 18.51 10.51 2.83
N MET A 211 17.85 10.73 1.68
CA MET A 211 18.39 11.50 0.57
C MET A 211 18.65 12.95 0.96
N GLU A 212 17.75 13.57 1.71
CA GLU A 212 17.87 14.95 2.19
C GLU A 212 19.04 15.10 3.17
N LEU A 213 19.17 14.18 4.13
CA LEU A 213 20.27 14.16 5.07
C LEU A 213 21.63 13.98 4.38
N ARG A 214 21.73 13.08 3.39
CA ARG A 214 22.94 12.92 2.57
C ARG A 214 23.31 14.20 1.84
N LYS A 215 22.32 14.94 1.34
CA LYS A 215 22.54 16.19 0.61
C LYS A 215 22.96 17.34 1.54
N ASN A 216 22.26 17.53 2.64
CA ASN A 216 22.35 18.74 3.48
C ASN A 216 23.53 18.70 4.47
N PHE A 217 23.95 17.52 4.90
CA PHE A 217 25.01 17.36 5.90
C PHE A 217 26.33 16.81 5.34
N ASN A 218 26.48 16.85 4.02
CA ASN A 218 27.71 16.39 3.32
C ASN A 218 28.20 15.00 3.77
N PHE A 219 27.29 14.17 4.30
CA PHE A 219 27.59 12.79 4.57
C PHE A 219 28.05 12.14 3.28
N ASN A 220 29.20 11.46 3.33
CA ASN A 220 29.76 10.76 2.19
C ASN A 220 28.65 10.12 1.37
N LYS A 221 28.51 10.57 0.12
CA LYS A 221 27.47 10.12 -0.80
C LYS A 221 27.69 8.64 -1.11
N GLY A 222 27.30 7.78 -0.16
CA GLY A 222 27.17 6.37 -0.44
C GLY A 222 26.32 6.22 -1.69
N LYS A 223 26.59 5.23 -2.53
CA LYS A 223 25.72 4.92 -3.67
C LYS A 223 24.46 4.22 -3.14
N ASP A 224 23.69 4.92 -2.29
CA ASP A 224 22.47 4.38 -1.70
C ASP A 224 21.44 4.05 -2.78
N PHE A 225 20.57 3.09 -2.51
CA PHE A 225 19.45 2.75 -3.36
C PHE A 225 18.15 3.17 -2.70
N TYR A 226 17.55 4.23 -3.21
CA TYR A 226 16.31 4.79 -2.73
C TYR A 226 15.15 4.13 -3.49
N MET A 227 14.37 3.28 -2.82
CA MET A 227 13.19 2.70 -3.46
C MET A 227 12.10 3.76 -3.60
N VAL A 228 11.65 3.99 -4.82
CA VAL A 228 10.56 4.92 -5.15
C VAL A 228 9.21 4.23 -5.26
N GLY A 229 9.20 2.90 -5.29
CA GLY A 229 8.03 2.02 -5.34
C GLY A 229 8.40 0.61 -4.90
N GLY A 230 7.50 -0.37 -5.08
CA GLY A 230 7.77 -1.75 -4.66
C GLY A 230 7.81 -1.91 -3.13
N MET A 231 6.87 -1.28 -2.42
CA MET A 231 6.73 -1.41 -0.97
C MET A 231 6.69 -2.89 -0.57
N GLY A 232 7.45 -3.26 0.46
CA GLY A 232 7.56 -4.65 0.93
C GLY A 232 8.71 -5.46 0.32
N HIS A 233 9.49 -4.90 -0.62
CA HIS A 233 10.57 -5.62 -1.28
C HIS A 233 11.98 -5.15 -0.91
N SER A 234 12.13 -4.16 -0.03
CA SER A 234 13.42 -3.57 0.34
C SER A 234 14.39 -4.59 0.94
N SER A 235 13.92 -5.46 1.82
CA SER A 235 14.75 -6.53 2.41
C SER A 235 15.26 -7.53 1.36
N SER A 236 14.39 -7.91 0.41
CA SER A 236 14.76 -8.81 -0.70
C SER A 236 15.79 -8.19 -1.64
N VAL A 237 15.63 -6.90 -1.99
CA VAL A 237 16.63 -6.15 -2.76
C VAL A 237 17.94 -6.07 -1.98
N GLY A 238 17.88 -5.81 -0.68
CA GLY A 238 19.03 -5.70 0.19
C GLY A 238 19.84 -6.98 0.29
N VAL A 239 19.19 -8.10 0.55
CA VAL A 239 19.89 -9.39 0.65
C VAL A 239 20.42 -9.83 -0.72
N GLY A 240 19.68 -9.61 -1.81
CA GLY A 240 20.16 -9.89 -3.17
C GLY A 240 21.44 -9.14 -3.50
N TYR A 241 21.54 -7.86 -3.11
CA TYR A 241 22.77 -7.09 -3.24
C TYR A 241 23.90 -7.64 -2.34
N ALA A 242 23.56 -8.03 -1.11
CA ALA A 242 24.55 -8.52 -0.13
C ALA A 242 25.19 -9.85 -0.56
N LEU A 243 24.43 -10.73 -1.21
CA LEU A 243 24.92 -12.03 -1.69
C LEU A 243 26.07 -11.91 -2.71
N SER A 244 26.12 -10.84 -3.48
CA SER A 244 27.12 -10.59 -4.53
C SER A 244 28.10 -9.47 -4.19
N SER A 245 28.10 -8.98 -2.94
CA SER A 245 28.92 -7.83 -2.53
C SER A 245 29.66 -8.11 -1.22
N LYS A 246 30.92 -7.70 -1.16
CA LYS A 246 31.71 -7.69 0.10
C LYS A 246 31.40 -6.49 1.01
N LYS A 247 30.58 -5.52 0.55
CA LYS A 247 30.22 -4.33 1.32
C LYS A 247 29.20 -4.67 2.39
N LYS A 248 29.27 -3.99 3.53
CA LYS A 248 28.17 -4.00 4.50
C LYS A 248 26.93 -3.36 3.87
N VAL A 249 25.79 -4.02 3.97
CA VAL A 249 24.51 -3.61 3.42
C VAL A 249 23.53 -3.36 4.56
N PHE A 250 22.95 -2.17 4.59
CA PHE A 250 21.93 -1.79 5.55
C PHE A 250 20.61 -1.60 4.81
N CYS A 251 19.59 -2.33 5.21
CA CYS A 251 18.24 -2.13 4.73
C CYS A 251 17.45 -1.32 5.76
N LEU A 252 17.05 -0.09 5.41
CA LEU A 252 16.13 0.72 6.22
C LEU A 252 14.71 0.48 5.75
N ASP A 253 13.91 -0.17 6.57
CA ASP A 253 12.54 -0.56 6.23
C ASP A 253 11.52 -0.01 7.21
N GLY A 254 10.26 -0.01 6.85
CA GLY A 254 9.14 0.41 7.68
C GLY A 254 8.26 -0.78 8.08
N ASP A 255 7.57 -0.66 9.21
CA ASP A 255 6.65 -1.67 9.72
C ASP A 255 5.55 -2.06 8.71
N GLY A 256 4.89 -1.09 8.10
CA GLY A 256 3.89 -1.34 7.06
C GLY A 256 4.47 -1.97 5.79
N SER A 257 5.72 -1.68 5.45
CA SER A 257 6.42 -2.28 4.31
C SER A 257 6.71 -3.76 4.57
N ILE A 258 7.26 -4.08 5.73
CA ILE A 258 7.56 -5.47 6.11
C ILE A 258 6.32 -6.35 6.09
N LEU A 259 5.21 -5.83 6.63
CA LEU A 259 3.95 -6.57 6.70
C LEU A 259 3.36 -6.93 5.34
N MET A 260 3.71 -6.19 4.28
CA MET A 260 3.22 -6.51 2.93
C MET A 260 3.71 -7.88 2.45
N HIS A 261 4.97 -8.23 2.78
CA HIS A 261 5.60 -9.48 2.35
C HIS A 261 6.39 -10.12 3.49
N LEU A 262 5.72 -10.36 4.62
CA LEU A 262 6.34 -10.84 5.85
C LEU A 262 7.13 -12.15 5.66
N GLY A 263 6.68 -13.03 4.77
CA GLY A 263 7.39 -14.27 4.42
C GLY A 263 8.77 -14.06 3.81
N ALA A 264 9.04 -12.89 3.20
CA ALA A 264 10.37 -12.56 2.68
C ALA A 264 11.44 -12.52 3.78
N LEU A 265 11.07 -12.20 5.03
CA LEU A 265 12.00 -12.21 6.16
C LEU A 265 12.57 -13.61 6.42
N ARG A 266 11.76 -14.65 6.22
CA ARG A 266 12.27 -16.03 6.36
C ARG A 266 13.34 -16.34 5.33
N THR A 267 13.16 -15.92 4.08
CA THR A 267 14.18 -16.07 3.03
C THR A 267 15.46 -15.33 3.40
N VAL A 268 15.33 -14.07 3.85
CA VAL A 268 16.47 -13.24 4.29
C VAL A 268 17.24 -13.94 5.42
N GLY A 269 16.54 -14.47 6.41
CA GLY A 269 17.17 -15.17 7.54
C GLY A 269 17.79 -16.51 7.16
N PHE A 270 17.16 -17.26 6.26
CA PHE A 270 17.69 -18.54 5.77
C PHE A 270 19.05 -18.37 5.08
N LEU A 271 19.26 -17.27 4.37
CA LEU A 271 20.48 -16.98 3.66
C LEU A 271 21.68 -16.62 4.57
N LYS A 272 21.44 -16.35 5.86
CA LYS A 272 22.46 -16.11 6.91
C LYS A 272 23.62 -15.22 6.45
N ASN A 273 23.30 -14.10 5.76
CA ASN A 273 24.34 -13.25 5.18
C ASN A 273 24.86 -12.24 6.22
N ASP A 274 26.10 -12.39 6.65
CA ASP A 274 26.72 -11.60 7.74
C ASP A 274 26.91 -10.13 7.41
N ASN A 275 27.03 -9.79 6.14
CA ASN A 275 27.19 -8.40 5.70
C ASN A 275 25.87 -7.67 5.54
N PHE A 276 24.71 -8.33 5.70
CA PHE A 276 23.37 -7.72 5.63
C PHE A 276 22.82 -7.38 7.02
N LYS A 277 22.35 -6.16 7.18
CA LYS A 277 21.69 -5.69 8.42
C LYS A 277 20.36 -5.05 8.08
N HIS A 278 19.26 -5.60 8.63
CA HIS A 278 17.91 -5.11 8.44
C HIS A 278 17.46 -4.28 9.64
N ILE A 279 17.06 -3.04 9.41
CA ILE A 279 16.65 -2.06 10.42
C ILE A 279 15.18 -1.70 10.18
N ILE A 280 14.35 -1.93 11.17
CA ILE A 280 12.91 -1.70 11.12
C ILE A 280 12.58 -0.40 11.84
N LEU A 281 12.06 0.57 11.12
CA LEU A 281 11.54 1.84 11.64
C LEU A 281 10.05 1.67 11.87
N ASN A 282 9.66 1.38 13.12
CA ASN A 282 8.27 1.11 13.50
C ASN A 282 7.63 2.35 14.12
N ASN A 283 6.63 2.91 13.44
CA ASN A 283 5.77 3.98 13.96
C ASN A 283 4.28 3.61 14.00
N ASN A 284 3.95 2.35 13.72
CA ASN A 284 2.58 1.82 13.63
C ASN A 284 1.67 2.61 12.67
N SER A 285 2.23 3.29 11.66
CA SER A 285 1.46 4.18 10.81
C SER A 285 1.90 4.20 9.36
N HIS A 286 0.93 4.19 8.46
CA HIS A 286 1.09 4.50 7.03
C HIS A 286 1.25 6.03 6.81
N GLU A 287 2.26 6.64 7.41
CA GLU A 287 2.44 8.09 7.50
C GLU A 287 2.42 8.79 6.12
N SER A 288 3.04 8.19 5.11
CA SER A 288 3.16 8.78 3.77
C SER A 288 1.84 8.82 2.99
N VAL A 289 0.84 8.04 3.38
CA VAL A 289 -0.44 7.91 2.65
C VAL A 289 -1.66 8.36 3.44
N GLY A 290 -1.50 8.82 4.70
CA GLY A 290 -2.62 9.38 5.45
C GLY A 290 -2.59 9.16 6.94
N GLY A 291 -1.59 8.41 7.44
CA GLY A 291 -1.41 8.17 8.87
C GLY A 291 -2.35 7.11 9.44
N GLN A 292 -2.96 6.28 8.60
CA GLN A 292 -3.73 5.12 9.05
C GLN A 292 -2.81 4.15 9.79
N LEU A 293 -3.36 3.45 10.79
CA LEU A 293 -2.61 2.45 11.53
C LEU A 293 -2.18 1.30 10.60
N THR A 294 -0.93 0.84 10.78
CA THR A 294 -0.48 -0.44 10.25
C THR A 294 -0.97 -1.57 11.15
N ASN A 295 -0.94 -2.80 10.67
CA ASN A 295 -1.22 -3.97 11.52
C ASN A 295 0.01 -4.38 12.36
N ALA A 296 0.97 -3.47 12.56
CA ALA A 296 2.19 -3.73 13.34
C ALA A 296 1.99 -3.56 14.85
N ALA A 297 0.90 -2.93 15.27
CA ALA A 297 0.58 -2.79 16.70
C ALA A 297 0.50 -4.16 17.38
N GLY A 298 1.26 -4.32 18.45
CA GLY A 298 1.37 -5.61 19.17
C GLY A 298 2.39 -6.58 18.61
N ILE A 299 3.06 -6.29 17.49
CA ILE A 299 4.18 -7.10 17.01
C ILE A 299 5.47 -6.67 17.69
N ASP A 300 6.04 -7.57 18.49
CA ASP A 300 7.43 -7.45 18.95
C ASP A 300 8.37 -8.04 17.90
N PHE A 301 8.91 -7.20 17.03
CA PHE A 301 9.83 -7.63 15.98
C PHE A 301 11.11 -8.29 16.53
N LYS A 302 11.53 -8.03 17.78
CA LYS A 302 12.66 -8.72 18.41
C LYS A 302 12.30 -10.18 18.74
N LYS A 303 11.09 -10.41 19.29
CA LYS A 303 10.59 -11.78 19.54
C LYS A 303 10.29 -12.50 18.23
N PHE A 304 9.74 -11.79 17.25
CA PHE A 304 9.47 -12.36 15.93
C PHE A 304 10.72 -12.95 15.26
N ARG A 305 11.90 -12.30 15.40
CA ARG A 305 13.19 -12.84 14.97
C ARG A 305 13.51 -14.20 15.55
N ARG A 306 13.07 -14.51 16.77
CA ARG A 306 13.31 -15.82 17.43
C ARG A 306 12.41 -16.92 16.84
N ILE A 307 11.21 -16.57 16.41
CA ILE A 307 10.23 -17.50 15.84
C ILE A 307 10.51 -17.74 14.36
N VAL A 308 10.85 -16.70 13.65
CA VAL A 308 11.24 -16.71 12.23
C VAL A 308 12.68 -16.19 12.15
N PRO A 309 13.70 -17.03 12.34
CA PRO A 309 15.09 -16.61 12.31
C PRO A 309 15.42 -15.91 11.00
N TYR A 310 15.81 -14.65 11.09
CA TYR A 310 16.21 -13.83 9.94
C TYR A 310 17.28 -12.79 10.34
#